data_2e9e0bb77b3935e6c685cd25cf857759
#
_entry.id   2e9e0bb77b3935e6c685cd25cf857759
#
_cell.length_a   1.000
_cell.length_b   1.000
_cell.length_c   1.000
_cell.angle_alpha   90.00
_cell.angle_beta   90.00
_cell.angle_gamma   90.00
#
_symmetry.space_group_name_H-M   'P 1'
#
loop_
_entity.id
_entity.type
_entity.pdbx_description
1 polymer ?
#
loop_
_entity_poly.entity_id
_entity_poly.type
_entity_poly.pdbx_seq_one_letter_code
_entity_poly.pdbx_strand_id
1 'polypeptide(L)'
;MGLIEDHANRDRLAVLTRWYTTNNISELTSLDDYIKRMKEGQKHIYFLGGANREVIQHSPLIEKLIGEGYEVILGDDPLDETLFSAFKEYKTYKIVNVARTDFKEPYKSDELRKEVKYLKKVYAPLIEYAQKELKENIKEVRVSLRLVDSPAVIVADMMNDTPNRERLTEASSMKANTRYHK
;
A
#
# COMPACT_ATOMS: atom_id res chain seq x y z
N MET A 1 1.67 -20.16 1.94
CA MET A 1 2.07 -20.38 3.35
C MET A 1 3.58 -20.54 3.53
N GLY A 2 4.33 -21.24 2.65
CA GLY A 2 5.77 -21.49 2.85
C GLY A 2 6.62 -20.27 3.18
N LEU A 3 6.43 -19.12 2.52
CA LEU A 3 7.16 -17.88 2.83
C LEU A 3 6.90 -17.33 4.24
N ILE A 4 5.77 -17.68 4.86
CA ILE A 4 5.41 -17.25 6.21
C ILE A 4 5.98 -18.21 7.24
N GLU A 5 5.85 -19.49 7.00
CA GLU A 5 6.11 -20.56 7.99
C GLU A 5 7.55 -21.11 7.91
N ASP A 6 8.11 -21.28 6.73
CA ASP A 6 9.45 -21.84 6.53
C ASP A 6 10.52 -20.75 6.47
N HIS A 7 10.93 -20.29 7.63
CA HIS A 7 11.96 -19.26 7.76
C HIS A 7 13.32 -19.71 7.20
N ALA A 8 13.64 -21.01 7.26
CA ALA A 8 14.93 -21.52 6.83
C ALA A 8 15.09 -21.51 5.28
N ASN A 9 14.01 -21.72 4.54
CA ASN A 9 14.02 -21.73 3.08
C ASN A 9 13.37 -20.48 2.46
N ARG A 10 13.05 -19.46 3.26
CA ARG A 10 12.30 -18.27 2.83
C ARG A 10 12.89 -17.61 1.59
N ASP A 11 14.20 -17.37 1.56
CA ASP A 11 14.86 -16.72 0.42
C ASP A 11 14.80 -17.56 -0.85
N ARG A 12 14.92 -18.89 -0.72
CA ARG A 12 14.80 -19.82 -1.84
C ARG A 12 13.37 -19.87 -2.38
N LEU A 13 12.39 -19.84 -1.49
CA LEU A 13 10.97 -19.80 -1.87
C LEU A 13 10.59 -18.46 -2.52
N ALA A 14 11.14 -17.35 -2.03
CA ALA A 14 10.88 -16.01 -2.57
C ALA A 14 11.26 -15.88 -4.05
N VAL A 15 12.33 -16.53 -4.49
CA VAL A 15 12.74 -16.54 -5.91
C VAL A 15 11.66 -17.15 -6.82
N LEU A 16 10.87 -18.09 -6.31
CA LEU A 16 9.83 -18.80 -7.04
C LEU A 16 8.50 -18.04 -7.09
N THR A 17 8.33 -17.02 -6.26
CA THR A 17 7.07 -16.26 -6.20
C THR A 17 6.93 -15.30 -7.37
N ARG A 18 5.67 -15.03 -7.73
CA ARG A 18 5.33 -14.17 -8.86
C ARG A 18 4.12 -13.30 -8.51
N TRP A 19 4.16 -12.04 -8.94
CA TRP A 19 3.08 -11.08 -8.73
C TRP A 19 2.84 -10.25 -9.99
N TYR A 20 1.65 -9.72 -10.11
CA TYR A 20 1.36 -8.67 -11.07
C TYR A 20 1.89 -7.33 -10.57
N THR A 21 2.21 -6.44 -11.48
CA THR A 21 2.74 -5.11 -11.16
C THR A 21 2.09 -4.04 -12.01
N THR A 22 2.26 -2.79 -11.63
CA THR A 22 1.77 -1.64 -12.42
C THR A 22 2.44 -1.52 -13.78
N ASN A 23 3.62 -2.09 -13.99
CA ASN A 23 4.30 -2.12 -15.30
C ASN A 23 3.69 -3.15 -16.24
N ASN A 24 3.20 -4.27 -15.72
CA ASN A 24 2.52 -5.28 -16.51
C ASN A 24 1.45 -5.99 -15.68
N ILE A 25 0.21 -5.65 -15.93
CA ILE A 25 -0.96 -6.22 -15.25
C ILE A 25 -1.39 -7.59 -15.79
N SER A 26 -0.81 -8.03 -16.89
CA SER A 26 -1.18 -9.27 -17.59
C SER A 26 -0.16 -10.39 -17.38
N GLU A 27 1.07 -10.06 -17.02
CA GLU A 27 2.14 -11.01 -16.85
C GLU A 27 2.70 -10.99 -15.43
N LEU A 28 2.97 -12.17 -14.92
CA LEU A 28 3.54 -12.35 -13.60
C LEU A 28 5.04 -12.00 -13.60
N THR A 29 5.45 -11.21 -12.64
CA THR A 29 6.81 -10.72 -12.41
C THR A 29 7.44 -11.37 -11.18
N SER A 30 8.73 -11.73 -11.26
CA SER A 30 9.51 -12.10 -10.08
C SER A 30 10.00 -10.87 -9.31
N LEU A 31 10.36 -11.04 -8.04
CA LEU A 31 11.01 -9.96 -7.27
C LEU A 31 12.36 -9.57 -7.87
N ASP A 32 13.08 -10.52 -8.48
CA ASP A 32 14.34 -10.24 -9.16
C ASP A 32 14.17 -9.35 -10.40
N ASP A 33 13.12 -9.60 -11.18
CA ASP A 33 12.82 -8.77 -12.35
C ASP A 33 12.28 -7.39 -11.95
N TYR A 34 11.51 -7.32 -10.87
CA TYR A 34 11.14 -6.04 -10.28
C TYR A 34 12.39 -5.23 -9.90
N ILE A 35 13.35 -5.83 -9.17
CA ILE A 35 14.59 -5.16 -8.76
C ILE A 35 15.41 -4.66 -9.96
N LYS A 36 15.49 -5.42 -11.05
CA LYS A 36 16.19 -4.99 -12.27
C LYS A 36 15.58 -3.73 -12.91
N ARG A 37 14.27 -3.52 -12.71
CA ARG A 37 13.52 -2.37 -13.25
C ARG A 37 13.39 -1.21 -12.27
N MET A 38 13.88 -1.36 -11.04
CA MET A 38 13.85 -0.28 -10.05
C MET A 38 14.58 0.95 -10.55
N LYS A 39 14.06 2.12 -10.19
CA LYS A 39 14.71 3.40 -10.49
C LYS A 39 16.03 3.52 -9.76
N GLU A 40 16.95 4.25 -10.35
CA GLU A 40 18.22 4.60 -9.70
C GLU A 40 17.96 5.26 -8.34
N GLY A 41 18.61 4.75 -7.29
CA GLY A 41 18.43 5.23 -5.92
C GLY A 41 17.18 4.73 -5.19
N GLN A 42 16.33 3.94 -5.83
CA GLN A 42 15.17 3.32 -5.17
C GLN A 42 15.64 2.30 -4.11
N LYS A 43 15.09 2.41 -2.89
CA LYS A 43 15.53 1.61 -1.73
C LYS A 43 14.51 0.56 -1.30
N HIS A 44 13.30 0.61 -1.85
CA HIS A 44 12.19 -0.22 -1.39
C HIS A 44 11.44 -0.85 -2.56
N ILE A 45 10.92 -2.04 -2.33
CA ILE A 45 9.91 -2.69 -3.16
C ILE A 45 8.55 -2.21 -2.65
N TYR A 46 7.72 -1.66 -3.52
CA TYR A 46 6.41 -1.13 -3.17
C TYR A 46 5.32 -2.13 -3.48
N PHE A 47 4.35 -2.29 -2.57
CA PHE A 47 3.16 -3.08 -2.83
C PHE A 47 1.89 -2.38 -2.31
N LEU A 48 0.76 -2.71 -2.90
CA LEU A 48 -0.57 -2.33 -2.46
C LEU A 48 -1.49 -3.53 -2.54
N GLY A 49 -2.18 -3.83 -1.43
CA GLY A 49 -3.23 -4.84 -1.38
C GLY A 49 -4.59 -4.27 -1.75
N GLY A 50 -5.42 -5.06 -2.42
CA GLY A 50 -6.77 -4.64 -2.79
C GLY A 50 -7.68 -5.79 -3.22
N ALA A 51 -8.91 -5.44 -3.64
CA ALA A 51 -9.91 -6.43 -4.00
C ALA A 51 -9.59 -7.19 -5.30
N ASN A 52 -8.99 -6.51 -6.25
CA ASN A 52 -8.53 -7.02 -7.53
C ASN A 52 -7.55 -6.03 -8.17
N ARG A 53 -6.86 -6.46 -9.21
CA ARG A 53 -5.84 -5.66 -9.91
C ARG A 53 -6.36 -4.34 -10.48
N GLU A 54 -7.56 -4.35 -11.05
CA GLU A 54 -8.17 -3.15 -11.63
C GLU A 54 -8.42 -2.07 -10.58
N VAL A 55 -8.90 -2.45 -9.41
CA VAL A 55 -9.10 -1.53 -8.29
C VAL A 55 -7.76 -1.00 -7.76
N ILE A 56 -6.76 -1.88 -7.64
CA ILE A 56 -5.45 -1.49 -7.10
C ILE A 56 -4.75 -0.51 -8.04
N GLN A 57 -4.72 -0.77 -9.35
CA GLN A 57 -4.00 0.08 -10.32
C GLN A 57 -4.57 1.49 -10.44
N HIS A 58 -5.86 1.69 -10.12
CA HIS A 58 -6.52 3.00 -10.12
C HIS A 58 -6.62 3.60 -8.71
N SER A 59 -5.88 3.05 -7.76
CA SER A 59 -5.92 3.54 -6.37
C SER A 59 -5.22 4.90 -6.25
N PRO A 60 -5.87 5.88 -5.57
CA PRO A 60 -5.25 7.17 -5.25
C PRO A 60 -3.91 7.05 -4.51
N LEU A 61 -3.69 5.93 -3.81
CA LEU A 61 -2.47 5.69 -3.03
C LEU A 61 -1.20 5.56 -3.90
N ILE A 62 -1.35 5.19 -5.17
CA ILE A 62 -0.24 4.94 -6.09
C ILE A 62 -0.20 5.88 -7.29
N GLU A 63 -1.16 6.80 -7.44
CA GLU A 63 -1.20 7.76 -8.54
C GLU A 63 0.15 8.47 -8.76
N LYS A 64 0.65 9.09 -7.70
CA LYS A 64 1.91 9.83 -7.76
C LYS A 64 3.11 8.91 -7.97
N LEU A 65 3.13 7.72 -7.37
CA LEU A 65 4.20 6.73 -7.59
C LEU A 65 4.30 6.34 -9.06
N ILE A 66 3.18 6.01 -9.68
CA ILE A 66 3.11 5.64 -11.11
C ILE A 66 3.54 6.84 -11.97
N GLY A 67 3.00 8.03 -11.70
CA GLY A 67 3.36 9.26 -12.42
C GLY A 67 4.85 9.59 -12.34
N GLU A 68 5.51 9.26 -11.25
CA GLU A 68 6.96 9.39 -11.06
C GLU A 68 7.75 8.18 -11.60
N GLY A 69 7.09 7.19 -12.22
CA GLY A 69 7.72 6.03 -12.84
C GLY A 69 8.20 4.95 -11.87
N TYR A 70 7.60 4.87 -10.67
CA TYR A 70 7.85 3.77 -9.75
C TYR A 70 6.89 2.61 -10.03
N GLU A 71 7.43 1.40 -10.03
CA GLU A 71 6.65 0.17 -10.14
C GLU A 71 6.07 -0.22 -8.77
N VAL A 72 4.83 -0.73 -8.74
CA VAL A 72 4.15 -1.19 -7.53
C VAL A 72 3.60 -2.60 -7.76
N ILE A 73 3.84 -3.52 -6.83
CA ILE A 73 3.27 -4.87 -6.82
C ILE A 73 1.78 -4.76 -6.48
N LEU A 74 0.96 -5.45 -7.26
CA LEU A 74 -0.50 -5.52 -7.07
C LEU A 74 -0.84 -6.78 -6.30
N GLY A 75 -1.11 -6.63 -5.00
CA GLY A 75 -1.50 -7.72 -4.10
C GLY A 75 -3.01 -7.99 -4.21
N ASP A 76 -3.42 -8.75 -5.23
CA ASP A 76 -4.83 -9.07 -5.51
C ASP A 76 -5.30 -10.37 -4.86
N ASP A 77 -4.40 -11.15 -4.27
CA ASP A 77 -4.74 -12.28 -3.43
C ASP A 77 -4.98 -11.83 -1.97
N PRO A 78 -6.03 -12.35 -1.29
CA PRO A 78 -6.30 -12.04 0.12
C PRO A 78 -5.13 -12.31 1.07
N LEU A 79 -4.23 -13.22 0.73
CA LEU A 79 -3.07 -13.57 1.54
C LEU A 79 -1.85 -12.68 1.29
N ASP A 80 -1.78 -11.95 0.18
CA ASP A 80 -0.61 -11.15 -0.21
C ASP A 80 -0.23 -10.12 0.85
N GLU A 81 -1.20 -9.43 1.40
CA GLU A 81 -0.93 -8.41 2.43
C GLU A 81 -0.41 -9.04 3.73
N THR A 82 -0.92 -10.19 4.10
CA THR A 82 -0.42 -10.97 5.25
C THR A 82 0.99 -11.49 4.97
N LEU A 83 1.22 -11.98 3.75
CA LEU A 83 2.53 -12.46 3.32
C LEU A 83 3.58 -11.34 3.38
N PHE A 84 3.32 -10.18 2.79
CA PHE A 84 4.26 -9.06 2.81
C PHE A 84 4.41 -8.42 4.20
N SER A 85 3.42 -8.56 5.07
CA SER A 85 3.56 -8.17 6.48
C SER A 85 4.53 -9.06 7.26
N ALA A 86 4.62 -10.34 6.89
CA ALA A 86 5.56 -11.32 7.46
C ALA A 86 6.91 -11.32 6.72
N PHE A 87 6.88 -11.19 5.40
CA PHE A 87 8.04 -11.13 4.51
C PHE A 87 8.39 -9.67 4.19
N LYS A 88 9.10 -9.03 5.12
CA LYS A 88 9.35 -7.57 5.10
C LYS A 88 10.54 -7.14 4.26
N GLU A 89 11.36 -8.07 3.82
CA GLU A 89 12.61 -7.78 3.12
C GLU A 89 12.94 -8.88 2.11
N TYR A 90 13.40 -8.50 0.94
CA TYR A 90 13.95 -9.39 -0.06
C TYR A 90 15.31 -8.89 -0.51
N LYS A 91 16.36 -9.73 -0.34
CA LYS A 91 17.76 -9.32 -0.50
C LYS A 91 18.05 -8.10 0.41
N THR A 92 18.41 -6.97 -0.15
CA THR A 92 18.71 -5.73 0.59
C THR A 92 17.56 -4.71 0.57
N TYR A 93 16.43 -5.06 -0.05
CA TYR A 93 15.31 -4.15 -0.26
C TYR A 93 14.16 -4.46 0.68
N LYS A 94 13.72 -3.45 1.43
CA LYS A 94 12.51 -3.55 2.26
C LYS A 94 11.26 -3.57 1.37
N ILE A 95 10.30 -4.40 1.73
CA ILE A 95 8.99 -4.44 1.09
C ILE A 95 8.05 -3.54 1.90
N VAL A 96 7.46 -2.54 1.25
CA VAL A 96 6.72 -1.47 1.91
C VAL A 96 5.30 -1.39 1.37
N ASN A 97 4.32 -1.44 2.29
CA ASN A 97 2.91 -1.22 1.97
C ASN A 97 2.64 0.29 1.81
N VAL A 98 2.23 0.69 0.62
CA VAL A 98 1.95 2.11 0.33
C VAL A 98 0.64 2.60 0.95
N ALA A 99 -0.23 1.72 1.45
CA ALA A 99 -1.45 2.10 2.17
C ALA A 99 -1.19 2.58 3.61
N ARG A 100 0.04 2.49 4.11
CA ARG A 100 0.40 2.84 5.49
C ARG A 100 0.76 4.32 5.65
N THR A 101 0.53 4.86 6.84
CA THR A 101 0.87 6.25 7.19
C THR A 101 2.37 6.50 7.30
N ASP A 102 3.15 5.49 7.65
CA ASP A 102 4.60 5.53 7.77
C ASP A 102 5.33 5.38 6.43
N PHE A 103 4.60 5.16 5.34
CA PHE A 103 5.16 5.17 3.99
C PHE A 103 5.86 6.49 3.69
N LYS A 104 7.13 6.40 3.33
CA LYS A 104 7.95 7.56 2.94
C LYS A 104 8.02 7.63 1.42
N GLU A 105 7.44 8.67 0.87
CA GLU A 105 7.42 8.90 -0.56
C GLU A 105 8.85 9.10 -1.09
N PRO A 106 9.27 8.33 -2.12
CA PRO A 106 10.64 8.39 -2.65
C PRO A 106 10.95 9.68 -3.42
N TYR A 107 9.90 10.36 -3.90
CA TYR A 107 9.99 11.61 -4.67
C TYR A 107 9.98 12.88 -3.80
N LYS A 108 10.08 12.76 -2.47
CA LYS A 108 9.99 13.89 -1.55
C LYS A 108 11.24 14.77 -1.61
N SER A 109 11.08 16.01 -2.06
CA SER A 109 12.11 17.04 -2.10
C SER A 109 11.88 18.15 -1.06
N ASP A 110 12.84 19.05 -0.90
CA ASP A 110 12.67 20.20 0.01
C ASP A 110 11.67 21.22 -0.51
N GLU A 111 11.53 21.35 -1.83
CA GLU A 111 10.49 22.16 -2.49
C GLU A 111 9.11 21.62 -2.14
N LEU A 112 8.89 20.32 -2.31
CA LEU A 112 7.61 19.68 -1.98
C LEU A 112 7.28 19.77 -0.49
N ARG A 113 8.28 19.77 0.40
CA ARG A 113 8.07 20.01 1.83
C ARG A 113 7.57 21.43 2.11
N LYS A 114 8.12 22.43 1.41
CA LYS A 114 7.65 23.83 1.50
C LYS A 114 6.23 23.97 0.98
N GLU A 115 5.92 23.31 -0.13
CA GLU A 115 4.58 23.28 -0.69
C GLU A 115 3.56 22.67 0.28
N VAL A 116 3.85 21.51 0.88
CA VAL A 116 2.98 20.92 1.93
C VAL A 116 2.75 21.89 3.08
N LYS A 117 3.80 22.61 3.52
CA LYS A 117 3.67 23.60 4.59
C LYS A 117 2.77 24.77 4.20
N TYR A 118 2.83 25.20 2.96
CA TYR A 118 1.94 26.22 2.42
C TYR A 118 0.50 25.71 2.33
N LEU A 119 0.29 24.54 1.70
CA LEU A 119 -1.03 23.94 1.52
C LEU A 119 -1.72 23.65 2.87
N LYS A 120 -0.98 23.23 3.90
CA LYS A 120 -1.52 23.08 5.26
C LYS A 120 -2.13 24.37 5.80
N LYS A 121 -1.55 25.52 5.49
CA LYS A 121 -2.11 26.82 5.91
C LYS A 121 -3.35 27.18 5.10
N VAL A 122 -3.31 26.97 3.79
CA VAL A 122 -4.43 27.28 2.89
C VAL A 122 -5.66 26.43 3.21
N TYR A 123 -5.44 25.11 3.44
CA TYR A 123 -6.51 24.16 3.72
C TYR A 123 -6.85 23.99 5.20
N ALA A 124 -6.25 24.80 6.11
CA ALA A 124 -6.51 24.68 7.55
C ALA A 124 -8.01 24.67 7.90
N PRO A 125 -8.85 25.59 7.39
CA PRO A 125 -10.28 25.57 7.71
C PRO A 125 -10.99 24.29 7.25
N LEU A 126 -10.62 23.76 6.08
CA LEU A 126 -11.19 22.51 5.55
C LEU A 126 -10.74 21.30 6.40
N ILE A 127 -9.46 21.27 6.78
CA ILE A 127 -8.89 20.21 7.62
C ILE A 127 -9.60 20.18 8.97
N GLU A 128 -9.78 21.34 9.62
CA GLU A 128 -10.46 21.47 10.91
C GLU A 128 -11.93 21.03 10.80
N TYR A 129 -12.62 21.45 9.75
CA TYR A 129 -14.00 21.04 9.49
C TYR A 129 -14.10 19.52 9.33
N ALA A 130 -13.30 18.93 8.43
CA ALA A 130 -13.31 17.49 8.17
C ALA A 130 -12.90 16.69 9.43
N GLN A 131 -11.92 17.16 10.19
CA GLN A 131 -11.51 16.55 11.46
C GLN A 131 -12.65 16.54 12.49
N LYS A 132 -13.42 17.62 12.57
CA LYS A 132 -14.57 17.75 13.47
C LYS A 132 -15.70 16.81 13.08
N GLU A 133 -16.06 16.77 11.80
CA GLU A 133 -17.18 15.97 11.29
C GLU A 133 -16.89 14.47 11.34
N LEU A 134 -15.64 14.08 11.09
CA LEU A 134 -15.24 12.68 10.97
C LEU A 134 -14.53 12.12 12.22
N LYS A 135 -14.46 12.89 13.32
CA LYS A 135 -13.64 12.58 14.51
C LYS A 135 -13.80 11.18 15.10
N GLU A 136 -14.98 10.57 14.93
CA GLU A 136 -15.27 9.21 15.44
C GLU A 136 -14.71 8.11 14.54
N ASN A 137 -14.44 8.43 13.27
CA ASN A 137 -14.03 7.47 12.26
C ASN A 137 -12.57 7.63 11.84
N ILE A 138 -11.92 8.75 12.16
CA ILE A 138 -10.56 9.05 11.73
C ILE A 138 -9.71 9.59 12.88
N LYS A 139 -8.41 9.33 12.80
CA LYS A 139 -7.42 9.84 13.75
C LYS A 139 -7.02 11.27 13.43
N GLU A 140 -6.74 11.56 12.18
CA GLU A 140 -6.33 12.88 11.71
C GLU A 140 -6.62 13.09 10.22
N VAL A 141 -6.75 14.36 9.82
CA VAL A 141 -6.77 14.80 8.42
C VAL A 141 -5.48 15.56 8.13
N ARG A 142 -4.85 15.26 7.03
CA ARG A 142 -3.59 15.93 6.64
C ARG A 142 -3.44 16.10 5.15
N VAL A 143 -2.69 17.09 4.73
CA VAL A 143 -2.27 17.26 3.33
C VAL A 143 -1.35 16.12 2.94
N SER A 144 -1.62 15.52 1.78
CA SER A 144 -0.85 14.41 1.21
C SER A 144 -0.22 14.83 -0.13
N LEU A 145 0.97 14.31 -0.41
CA LEU A 145 1.64 14.43 -1.71
C LEU A 145 1.41 13.20 -2.61
N ARG A 146 0.64 12.23 -2.15
CA ARG A 146 0.39 10.98 -2.88
C ARG A 146 -0.64 11.13 -3.99
N LEU A 147 -1.49 12.15 -3.87
CA LEU A 147 -2.62 12.39 -4.74
C LEU A 147 -2.21 13.25 -5.94
N VAL A 148 -2.81 12.99 -7.10
CA VAL A 148 -2.69 13.76 -8.33
C VAL A 148 -4.08 14.25 -8.77
N ASP A 149 -4.97 13.34 -9.12
CA ASP A 149 -6.32 13.63 -9.57
C ASP A 149 -7.37 13.42 -8.47
N SER A 150 -7.10 12.55 -7.53
CA SER A 150 -8.02 12.22 -6.45
C SER A 150 -8.01 13.29 -5.35
N PRO A 151 -9.18 13.73 -4.84
CA PRO A 151 -9.26 14.80 -3.83
C PRO A 151 -8.83 14.33 -2.44
N ALA A 152 -9.03 13.07 -2.10
CA ALA A 152 -8.73 12.51 -0.79
C ALA A 152 -8.51 10.99 -0.86
N VAL A 153 -7.84 10.45 0.15
CA VAL A 153 -7.65 9.00 0.32
C VAL A 153 -7.52 8.64 1.80
N ILE A 154 -8.01 7.46 2.16
CA ILE A 154 -7.84 6.90 3.49
C ILE A 154 -6.55 6.09 3.55
N VAL A 155 -5.74 6.33 4.59
CA VAL A 155 -4.52 5.56 4.86
C VAL A 155 -4.59 4.93 6.25
N ALA A 156 -4.09 3.70 6.37
CA ALA A 156 -4.08 2.98 7.63
C ALA A 156 -2.91 3.42 8.53
N ASP A 157 -3.16 3.56 9.83
CA ASP A 157 -2.10 3.72 10.82
C ASP A 157 -1.27 2.42 10.96
N MET A 158 -0.08 2.52 11.55
CA MET A 158 0.80 1.37 11.77
C MET A 158 0.17 0.28 12.65
N MET A 159 -0.69 0.67 13.58
CA MET A 159 -1.33 -0.22 14.54
C MET A 159 -2.67 -0.79 14.04
N ASN A 160 -3.25 -0.21 13.01
CA ASN A 160 -4.57 -0.60 12.50
C ASN A 160 -4.44 -1.42 11.22
N ASP A 161 -5.46 -2.21 10.94
CA ASP A 161 -5.59 -2.91 9.67
C ASP A 161 -5.76 -1.91 8.51
N THR A 162 -5.29 -2.29 7.33
CA THR A 162 -5.57 -1.52 6.12
C THR A 162 -7.03 -1.69 5.72
N PRO A 163 -7.63 -0.76 4.95
CA PRO A 163 -9.01 -0.91 4.48
C PRO A 163 -9.27 -2.23 3.75
N ASN A 164 -8.28 -2.74 3.02
CA ASN A 164 -8.39 -4.04 2.38
C ASN A 164 -8.45 -5.18 3.40
N ARG A 165 -7.63 -5.15 4.44
CA ARG A 165 -7.58 -6.17 5.48
C ARG A 165 -8.84 -6.16 6.35
N GLU A 166 -9.37 -4.99 6.70
CA GLU A 166 -10.66 -4.85 7.38
C GLU A 166 -11.77 -5.51 6.57
N ARG A 167 -11.87 -5.19 5.28
CA ARG A 167 -12.85 -5.80 4.36
C ARG A 167 -12.76 -7.34 4.33
N LEU A 168 -11.54 -7.89 4.32
CA LEU A 168 -11.33 -9.35 4.34
C LEU A 168 -11.75 -9.98 5.67
N THR A 169 -11.48 -9.31 6.77
CA THR A 169 -11.86 -9.76 8.12
C THR A 169 -13.38 -9.76 8.28
N GLU A 170 -14.06 -8.70 7.86
CA GLU A 170 -15.52 -8.61 7.86
C GLU A 170 -16.16 -9.69 7.00
N ALA A 171 -15.68 -9.89 5.77
CA ALA A 171 -16.19 -10.94 4.87
C ALA A 171 -16.00 -12.35 5.46
N SER A 172 -14.92 -12.57 6.21
CA SER A 172 -14.66 -13.84 6.88
C SER A 172 -15.57 -14.06 8.09
N SER A 173 -15.83 -13.03 8.88
CA SER A 173 -16.75 -13.09 10.04
C SER A 173 -18.21 -13.29 9.62
N MET A 174 -18.67 -12.65 8.54
CA MET A 174 -20.00 -12.88 7.98
C MET A 174 -20.18 -14.32 7.51
N LYS A 175 -19.18 -14.91 6.85
CA LYS A 175 -19.20 -16.32 6.44
C LYS A 175 -19.23 -17.29 7.65
N ALA A 176 -18.54 -16.95 8.72
CA ALA A 176 -18.56 -17.75 9.95
C ALA A 176 -19.96 -17.76 10.60
N ASN A 177 -20.60 -16.59 10.74
CA ASN A 177 -21.95 -16.47 11.30
C ASN A 177 -23.01 -17.21 10.48
N THR A 178 -22.88 -17.25 9.15
CA THR A 178 -23.82 -17.97 8.28
C THR A 178 -23.70 -19.51 8.42
N ARG A 179 -22.56 -20.03 8.89
CA ARG A 179 -22.36 -21.48 9.12
C ARG A 179 -22.97 -21.99 10.41
N TYR A 180 -23.24 -21.13 11.39
CA TYR A 180 -23.82 -21.50 12.68
C TYR A 180 -25.36 -21.39 12.75
N HIS A 181 -26.01 -20.95 11.67
CA HIS A 181 -27.48 -20.82 11.56
C HIS A 181 -28.12 -21.81 10.58
N LYS A 182 -27.51 -22.99 10.39
CA LYS A 182 -28.14 -24.11 9.64
C LYS A 182 -28.31 -25.31 10.52
#